data_d27ea01ac7691371267a5fe430599a4f
#
_entry.id   d27ea01ac7691371267a5fe430599a4f
#
_cell.length_a   1.000
_cell.length_b   1.000
_cell.length_c   1.000
_cell.angle_alpha   90.00
_cell.angle_beta   90.00
_cell.angle_gamma   90.00
#
_symmetry.space_group_name_H-M   'P 1'
#
loop_
_entity.id
_entity.type
_entity.pdbx_description
1 polymer ?
#
loop_
_entity_poly.entity_id
_entity_poly.type
_entity_poly.pdbx_seq_one_letter_code
_entity_poly.pdbx_strand_id
1 'polypeptide(L)'
;MSEITTYEKTKDSGIEWIGSIPSHWRVHTLYQLVIQVKEKNSNLQEKNLLSLSYGKIKRKDIDSPDGLLPASFDGYNIIEDGDIVLRLTDLQNDHTSLRVGLATERGIITSAYTTLRPMDTSNSKYLYYLLHAFDLKKGFYGMGSGVRQGLNYSEVKELRIVLPRQDEKDTIVQFLDEQCAQIDTVIEEAKLSIAEYKKWRASIVFEAVTKGLNPLAEMKDSHIDWIGQMPAHWGILSLKYLCSMQAGKNLVSDQIDEAGEYPVYGGNGIRGYYSKYNYEGEYLLIGRQGALCGNVHKIKECFWATEHAVVTKNVEGVELSFLYYLLNGMNLNRYASNSAAQPGLSVNTIQNIKTVFPPIEEQIEISTYLNDICHSIDSIIENKQSLIFELESYKKSLIFETVTGKRKVV
;
A
#
# COMPACT_ATOMS: atom_id res chain seq x y z
N MET A 1 0.81 5.62 -28.02
CA MET A 1 -0.06 4.45 -27.80
C MET A 1 -0.19 3.72 -29.11
N SER A 2 0.23 2.45 -29.18
CA SER A 2 -0.06 1.63 -30.38
C SER A 2 -1.57 1.47 -30.52
N GLU A 3 -2.10 1.66 -31.73
CA GLU A 3 -3.52 1.43 -32.02
C GLU A 3 -3.93 0.04 -31.54
N ILE A 4 -5.06 -0.02 -30.81
CA ILE A 4 -5.62 -1.30 -30.36
C ILE A 4 -6.16 -2.01 -31.60
N THR A 5 -5.51 -3.09 -32.00
CA THR A 5 -6.02 -3.95 -33.07
C THR A 5 -7.25 -4.68 -32.56
N THR A 6 -8.35 -4.63 -33.30
CA THR A 6 -9.62 -5.29 -32.97
C THR A 6 -9.95 -6.37 -33.96
N TYR A 7 -10.88 -7.27 -33.61
CA TYR A 7 -11.37 -8.30 -34.53
C TYR A 7 -12.42 -7.74 -35.49
N GLU A 8 -12.30 -8.04 -36.76
CA GLU A 8 -13.22 -7.56 -37.81
C GLU A 8 -14.64 -8.08 -37.64
N LYS A 9 -14.79 -9.34 -37.19
CA LYS A 9 -16.10 -10.00 -37.06
C LYS A 9 -16.34 -10.40 -35.63
N THR A 10 -17.40 -9.90 -35.06
CA THR A 10 -17.82 -10.17 -33.67
C THR A 10 -19.24 -10.72 -33.62
N LYS A 11 -19.60 -11.35 -32.51
CA LYS A 11 -20.95 -11.79 -32.15
C LYS A 11 -21.19 -11.53 -30.64
N ASP A 12 -22.45 -11.42 -30.26
CA ASP A 12 -22.80 -11.38 -28.84
C ASP A 12 -22.49 -12.74 -28.19
N SER A 13 -21.78 -12.72 -27.04
CA SER A 13 -21.52 -13.93 -26.27
C SER A 13 -22.73 -14.40 -25.46
N GLY A 14 -23.71 -13.54 -25.25
CA GLY A 14 -24.79 -13.72 -24.28
C GLY A 14 -24.33 -13.79 -22.84
N ILE A 15 -23.13 -13.26 -22.54
CA ILE A 15 -22.53 -13.16 -21.19
C ILE A 15 -22.40 -11.67 -20.88
N GLU A 16 -23.18 -11.18 -19.93
CA GLU A 16 -23.34 -9.74 -19.65
C GLU A 16 -21.99 -9.03 -19.39
N TRP A 17 -21.12 -9.59 -18.55
CA TRP A 17 -19.85 -8.97 -18.19
C TRP A 17 -18.79 -9.02 -19.33
N ILE A 18 -18.98 -9.89 -20.33
CA ILE A 18 -18.12 -9.98 -21.51
C ILE A 18 -18.71 -9.17 -22.68
N GLY A 19 -19.99 -9.33 -23.00
CA GLY A 19 -20.63 -8.73 -24.18
C GLY A 19 -20.17 -9.38 -25.49
N SER A 20 -19.78 -8.57 -26.49
CA SER A 20 -19.36 -9.07 -27.81
C SER A 20 -17.99 -9.76 -27.78
N ILE A 21 -17.85 -10.83 -28.54
CA ILE A 21 -16.61 -11.62 -28.69
C ILE A 21 -16.31 -11.86 -30.18
N PRO A 22 -15.10 -12.27 -30.58
CA PRO A 22 -14.80 -12.70 -31.94
C PRO A 22 -15.76 -13.80 -32.40
N SER A 23 -16.24 -13.72 -33.62
CA SER A 23 -17.30 -14.61 -34.12
C SER A 23 -16.96 -16.09 -34.08
N HIS A 24 -15.66 -16.43 -34.16
CA HIS A 24 -15.15 -17.79 -34.12
C HIS A 24 -14.91 -18.35 -32.71
N TRP A 25 -14.94 -17.50 -31.67
CA TRP A 25 -14.82 -17.96 -30.28
C TRP A 25 -16.07 -18.74 -29.85
N ARG A 26 -15.87 -19.66 -28.91
CA ARG A 26 -16.97 -20.51 -28.41
C ARG A 26 -17.27 -20.14 -26.95
N VAL A 27 -18.55 -20.27 -26.61
CA VAL A 27 -19.02 -20.15 -25.22
C VAL A 27 -19.11 -21.53 -24.62
N HIS A 28 -18.59 -21.69 -23.42
CA HIS A 28 -18.63 -22.93 -22.64
C HIS A 28 -19.14 -22.62 -21.22
N THR A 29 -19.56 -23.65 -20.51
CA THR A 29 -19.78 -23.61 -19.08
C THR A 29 -18.52 -24.14 -18.38
N LEU A 30 -18.10 -23.54 -17.27
CA LEU A 30 -16.82 -23.82 -16.63
C LEU A 30 -16.66 -25.33 -16.29
N TYR A 31 -17.73 -26.00 -15.81
CA TYR A 31 -17.69 -27.45 -15.52
C TYR A 31 -17.30 -28.33 -16.69
N GLN A 32 -17.45 -27.86 -17.94
CA GLN A 32 -17.03 -28.61 -19.15
C GLN A 32 -15.51 -28.61 -19.34
N LEU A 33 -14.79 -27.74 -18.62
CA LEU A 33 -13.35 -27.51 -18.81
C LEU A 33 -12.51 -27.82 -17.58
N VAL A 34 -13.15 -27.86 -16.39
CA VAL A 34 -12.43 -28.07 -15.14
C VAL A 34 -13.14 -29.06 -14.21
N ILE A 35 -12.34 -29.72 -13.38
CA ILE A 35 -12.83 -30.51 -12.23
C ILE A 35 -12.44 -29.85 -10.92
N GLN A 36 -13.25 -30.09 -9.86
CA GLN A 36 -12.88 -29.63 -8.51
C GLN A 36 -11.85 -30.58 -7.91
N VAL A 37 -10.74 -30.05 -7.42
CA VAL A 37 -9.72 -30.79 -6.68
C VAL A 37 -10.21 -31.02 -5.24
N LYS A 38 -10.22 -32.28 -4.80
CA LYS A 38 -10.60 -32.72 -3.44
C LYS A 38 -9.60 -33.70 -2.82
N GLU A 39 -8.43 -33.86 -3.44
CA GLU A 39 -7.38 -34.73 -2.96
C GLU A 39 -6.82 -34.21 -1.66
N LYS A 40 -6.91 -35.00 -0.58
CA LYS A 40 -6.47 -34.63 0.77
C LYS A 40 -5.05 -35.10 1.06
N ASN A 41 -4.33 -34.31 1.83
CA ASN A 41 -3.00 -34.64 2.34
C ASN A 41 -3.07 -35.64 3.53
N SER A 42 -3.93 -36.66 3.42
CA SER A 42 -4.32 -37.56 4.53
C SER A 42 -3.16 -38.26 5.22
N ASN A 43 -2.03 -38.42 4.57
CA ASN A 43 -0.83 -39.06 5.13
C ASN A 43 0.30 -38.07 5.42
N LEU A 44 0.04 -36.77 5.39
CA LEU A 44 1.02 -35.69 5.59
C LEU A 44 2.29 -35.83 4.71
N GLN A 45 2.13 -36.39 3.51
CA GLN A 45 3.25 -36.67 2.62
C GLN A 45 3.76 -35.41 1.95
N GLU A 46 2.86 -34.47 1.63
CA GLU A 46 3.22 -33.19 1.04
C GLU A 46 3.41 -32.14 2.14
N LYS A 47 4.57 -31.46 2.09
CA LYS A 47 4.96 -30.45 3.11
C LYS A 47 5.11 -29.06 2.51
N ASN A 48 5.04 -28.89 1.19
CA ASN A 48 5.12 -27.59 0.56
C ASN A 48 3.83 -26.80 0.81
N LEU A 49 3.80 -26.01 1.88
CA LEU A 49 2.63 -25.21 2.26
C LEU A 49 2.50 -23.99 1.34
N LEU A 50 1.36 -23.90 0.66
CA LEU A 50 1.02 -22.83 -0.25
C LEU A 50 -0.14 -21.98 0.28
N SER A 51 -0.15 -20.72 -0.08
CA SER A 51 -1.26 -19.80 0.25
C SER A 51 -1.53 -18.82 -0.89
N LEU A 52 -2.81 -18.48 -1.07
CA LEU A 52 -3.23 -17.42 -2.00
C LEU A 52 -3.11 -16.07 -1.29
N SER A 53 -2.25 -15.21 -1.81
CA SER A 53 -2.01 -13.86 -1.29
C SER A 53 -2.01 -12.86 -2.44
N TYR A 54 -2.97 -11.94 -2.45
CA TYR A 54 -3.13 -10.90 -3.48
C TYR A 54 -3.07 -11.45 -4.92
N GLY A 55 -3.81 -12.55 -5.18
CA GLY A 55 -3.89 -13.18 -6.51
C GLY A 55 -2.67 -14.01 -6.92
N LYS A 56 -1.68 -14.19 -6.04
CA LYS A 56 -0.49 -15.01 -6.27
C LYS A 56 -0.44 -16.17 -5.27
N ILE A 57 -0.09 -17.37 -5.77
CA ILE A 57 0.23 -18.50 -4.89
C ILE A 57 1.67 -18.32 -4.40
N LYS A 58 1.86 -18.38 -3.08
CA LYS A 58 3.17 -18.21 -2.42
C LYS A 58 3.43 -19.37 -1.46
N ARG A 59 4.68 -19.79 -1.37
CA ARG A 59 5.14 -20.70 -0.31
C ARG A 59 5.05 -20.01 1.05
N LYS A 60 4.63 -20.77 2.06
CA LYS A 60 4.71 -20.40 3.46
C LYS A 60 5.62 -21.37 4.19
N ASP A 61 6.31 -20.87 5.20
CA ASP A 61 7.03 -21.73 6.12
C ASP A 61 6.03 -22.51 6.98
N ILE A 62 6.06 -23.83 6.87
CA ILE A 62 5.16 -24.74 7.60
C ILE A 62 5.47 -24.80 9.10
N ASP A 63 6.69 -24.43 9.49
CA ASP A 63 7.20 -24.44 10.87
C ASP A 63 7.21 -23.01 11.48
N SER A 64 6.69 -22.00 10.77
CA SER A 64 6.69 -20.62 11.25
C SER A 64 5.86 -20.48 12.53
N PRO A 65 6.43 -19.89 13.60
CA PRO A 65 5.68 -19.58 14.82
C PRO A 65 4.70 -18.42 14.62
N ASP A 66 4.86 -17.64 13.54
CA ASP A 66 4.04 -16.48 13.24
C ASP A 66 2.83 -16.87 12.39
N GLY A 67 1.71 -17.12 13.01
CA GLY A 67 0.47 -17.26 12.28
C GLY A 67 -0.47 -18.28 12.89
N LEU A 68 -1.73 -18.19 12.48
CA LEU A 68 -2.79 -19.14 12.76
C LEU A 68 -2.58 -20.40 11.91
N LEU A 69 -1.49 -21.15 12.15
CA LEU A 69 -1.31 -22.46 11.54
C LEU A 69 -2.25 -23.46 12.21
N PRO A 70 -2.88 -24.38 11.46
CA PRO A 70 -3.72 -25.41 12.02
C PRO A 70 -2.88 -26.44 12.78
N ALA A 71 -3.51 -27.19 13.70
CA ALA A 71 -2.86 -28.27 14.43
C ALA A 71 -2.41 -29.43 13.52
N SER A 72 -3.01 -29.58 12.34
CA SER A 72 -2.64 -30.57 11.32
C SER A 72 -2.97 -30.08 9.91
N PHE A 73 -2.20 -30.54 8.92
CA PHE A 73 -2.40 -30.27 7.49
C PHE A 73 -3.03 -31.44 6.73
N ASP A 74 -3.51 -32.49 7.40
CA ASP A 74 -4.16 -33.65 6.78
C ASP A 74 -5.47 -33.30 6.06
N GLY A 75 -6.16 -32.26 6.53
CA GLY A 75 -7.36 -31.71 5.90
C GLY A 75 -7.12 -30.81 4.69
N TYR A 76 -5.86 -30.45 4.39
CA TYR A 76 -5.52 -29.58 3.24
C TYR A 76 -5.66 -30.34 1.91
N ASN A 77 -5.93 -29.61 0.83
CA ASN A 77 -5.95 -30.18 -0.51
C ASN A 77 -4.55 -30.17 -1.11
N ILE A 78 -4.20 -31.26 -1.81
CA ILE A 78 -3.00 -31.30 -2.65
C ILE A 78 -3.34 -30.67 -4.00
N ILE A 79 -2.55 -29.70 -4.42
CA ILE A 79 -2.67 -29.01 -5.69
C ILE A 79 -1.42 -29.23 -6.53
N GLU A 80 -1.58 -29.16 -7.85
CA GLU A 80 -0.53 -29.37 -8.84
C GLU A 80 -0.27 -28.09 -9.64
N ASP A 81 0.84 -28.05 -10.36
CA ASP A 81 1.11 -27.01 -11.35
C ASP A 81 -0.04 -26.91 -12.37
N GLY A 82 -0.50 -25.69 -12.62
CA GLY A 82 -1.64 -25.41 -13.49
C GLY A 82 -3.01 -25.43 -12.83
N ASP A 83 -3.12 -25.83 -11.55
CA ASP A 83 -4.38 -25.74 -10.80
C ASP A 83 -4.72 -24.26 -10.51
N ILE A 84 -6.00 -23.91 -10.61
CA ILE A 84 -6.51 -22.57 -10.35
C ILE A 84 -7.19 -22.54 -8.99
N VAL A 85 -6.69 -21.73 -8.08
CA VAL A 85 -7.20 -21.60 -6.72
C VAL A 85 -8.09 -20.38 -6.59
N LEU A 86 -9.30 -20.58 -6.05
CA LEU A 86 -10.30 -19.54 -5.83
C LEU A 86 -10.56 -19.37 -4.33
N ARG A 87 -10.35 -18.16 -3.80
CA ARG A 87 -10.79 -17.79 -2.45
C ARG A 87 -12.19 -17.20 -2.51
N LEU A 88 -13.20 -18.02 -2.31
CA LEU A 88 -14.61 -17.67 -2.44
C LEU A 88 -15.30 -17.42 -1.09
N THR A 89 -14.51 -17.19 -0.04
CA THR A 89 -14.99 -16.87 1.32
C THR A 89 -14.90 -15.37 1.58
N ASP A 90 -15.73 -14.85 2.48
CA ASP A 90 -15.68 -13.47 2.98
C ASP A 90 -15.84 -12.40 1.87
N LEU A 91 -16.73 -12.66 0.92
CA LEU A 91 -17.00 -11.78 -0.21
C LEU A 91 -17.62 -10.44 0.24
N GLN A 92 -18.28 -10.41 1.39
CA GLN A 92 -19.01 -9.25 1.89
C GLN A 92 -18.08 -8.22 2.56
N ASN A 93 -17.02 -8.66 3.25
CA ASN A 93 -16.17 -7.79 4.05
C ASN A 93 -14.85 -7.45 3.35
N ASP A 94 -14.36 -8.34 2.47
CA ASP A 94 -13.09 -8.15 1.76
C ASP A 94 -13.32 -7.82 0.27
N HIS A 95 -13.45 -6.56 -0.05
CA HIS A 95 -13.60 -6.06 -1.42
C HIS A 95 -12.26 -5.77 -2.13
N THR A 96 -11.14 -5.90 -1.47
CA THR A 96 -9.81 -5.50 -1.96
C THR A 96 -8.96 -6.66 -2.45
N SER A 97 -9.06 -7.82 -1.81
CA SER A 97 -8.25 -8.99 -2.15
C SER A 97 -8.56 -9.54 -3.55
N LEU A 98 -7.52 -9.92 -4.26
CA LEU A 98 -7.62 -10.71 -5.48
C LEU A 98 -7.83 -12.19 -5.11
N ARG A 99 -8.84 -12.80 -5.72
CA ARG A 99 -9.39 -14.10 -5.30
C ARG A 99 -8.97 -15.27 -6.15
N VAL A 100 -8.28 -15.02 -7.26
CA VAL A 100 -7.87 -16.04 -8.22
C VAL A 100 -6.36 -16.14 -8.26
N GLY A 101 -5.81 -17.35 -8.06
CA GLY A 101 -4.38 -17.63 -8.19
C GLY A 101 -4.12 -18.87 -9.01
N LEU A 102 -3.03 -18.88 -9.76
CA LEU A 102 -2.54 -20.03 -10.51
C LEU A 102 -1.43 -20.71 -9.70
N ALA A 103 -1.55 -22.01 -9.45
CA ALA A 103 -0.47 -22.79 -8.89
C ALA A 103 0.61 -23.03 -9.95
N THR A 104 1.86 -22.84 -9.57
CA THR A 104 3.06 -23.05 -10.41
C THR A 104 3.93 -24.17 -9.90
N GLU A 105 3.46 -24.89 -8.90
CA GLU A 105 4.14 -26.02 -8.30
C GLU A 105 3.16 -26.89 -7.49
N ARG A 106 3.57 -28.12 -7.23
CA ARG A 106 2.84 -29.02 -6.33
C ARG A 106 2.99 -28.57 -4.87
N GLY A 107 1.91 -28.65 -4.10
CA GLY A 107 1.91 -28.36 -2.67
C GLY A 107 0.54 -28.55 -2.04
N ILE A 108 0.40 -28.12 -0.80
CA ILE A 108 -0.85 -28.18 -0.03
C ILE A 108 -1.42 -26.78 0.19
N ILE A 109 -2.74 -26.69 0.06
CA ILE A 109 -3.47 -25.45 0.33
C ILE A 109 -4.72 -25.72 1.15
N THR A 110 -5.17 -24.72 1.90
CA THR A 110 -6.37 -24.87 2.76
C THR A 110 -7.59 -25.33 1.95
N SER A 111 -8.34 -26.27 2.48
CA SER A 111 -9.61 -26.74 1.87
C SER A 111 -10.73 -25.71 1.92
N ALA A 112 -10.54 -24.58 2.61
CA ALA A 112 -11.45 -23.43 2.56
C ALA A 112 -11.47 -22.76 1.16
N TYR A 113 -10.44 -23.00 0.34
CA TYR A 113 -10.40 -22.51 -1.02
C TYR A 113 -10.93 -23.55 -2.00
N THR A 114 -11.60 -23.09 -3.04
CA THR A 114 -12.01 -23.95 -4.15
C THR A 114 -10.88 -24.03 -5.17
N THR A 115 -10.38 -25.24 -5.41
CA THR A 115 -9.35 -25.49 -6.41
C THR A 115 -9.97 -26.14 -7.65
N LEU A 116 -9.65 -25.60 -8.81
CA LEU A 116 -10.10 -26.06 -10.13
C LEU A 116 -8.89 -26.61 -10.89
N ARG A 117 -8.99 -27.86 -11.36
CA ARG A 117 -8.00 -28.47 -12.24
C ARG A 117 -8.55 -28.49 -13.66
N PRO A 118 -7.93 -27.80 -14.62
CA PRO A 118 -8.32 -27.90 -16.02
C PRO A 118 -8.17 -29.34 -16.51
N MET A 119 -9.21 -29.85 -17.24
CA MET A 119 -9.17 -31.18 -17.83
C MET A 119 -8.12 -31.30 -18.96
N ASP A 120 -7.86 -30.19 -19.63
CA ASP A 120 -6.77 -29.97 -20.55
C ASP A 120 -5.85 -28.89 -19.99
N THR A 121 -4.64 -29.27 -19.60
CA THR A 121 -3.66 -28.39 -18.98
C THR A 121 -3.25 -27.21 -19.85
N SER A 122 -3.39 -27.31 -21.17
CA SER A 122 -3.16 -26.21 -22.12
C SER A 122 -4.11 -25.03 -21.89
N ASN A 123 -5.22 -25.24 -21.18
CA ASN A 123 -6.18 -24.21 -20.84
C ASN A 123 -5.84 -23.49 -19.52
N SER A 124 -4.92 -23.98 -18.68
CA SER A 124 -4.69 -23.52 -17.32
C SER A 124 -4.45 -22.01 -17.23
N LYS A 125 -3.47 -21.49 -17.96
CA LYS A 125 -3.13 -20.07 -17.92
C LYS A 125 -4.22 -19.18 -18.51
N TYR A 126 -4.84 -19.60 -19.63
CA TYR A 126 -5.93 -18.83 -20.21
C TYR A 126 -7.14 -18.74 -19.27
N LEU A 127 -7.55 -19.86 -18.68
CA LEU A 127 -8.64 -19.90 -17.70
C LEU A 127 -8.31 -19.09 -16.45
N TYR A 128 -7.06 -19.14 -15.99
CA TYR A 128 -6.60 -18.27 -14.91
C TYR A 128 -6.80 -16.80 -15.24
N TYR A 129 -6.31 -16.33 -16.40
CA TYR A 129 -6.47 -14.93 -16.80
C TYR A 129 -7.94 -14.53 -16.98
N LEU A 130 -8.76 -15.41 -17.51
CA LEU A 130 -10.20 -15.15 -17.69
C LEU A 130 -10.93 -15.05 -16.36
N LEU A 131 -10.69 -15.97 -15.42
CA LEU A 131 -11.26 -15.94 -14.08
C LEU A 131 -10.72 -14.76 -13.25
N HIS A 132 -9.45 -14.42 -13.46
CA HIS A 132 -8.85 -13.23 -12.87
C HIS A 132 -9.51 -11.94 -13.41
N ALA A 133 -9.79 -11.85 -14.71
CA ALA A 133 -10.54 -10.73 -15.27
C ALA A 133 -11.96 -10.63 -14.70
N PHE A 134 -12.63 -11.76 -14.47
CA PHE A 134 -13.93 -11.81 -13.81
C PHE A 134 -13.87 -11.29 -12.37
N ASP A 135 -12.84 -11.67 -11.61
CA ASP A 135 -12.57 -11.18 -10.26
C ASP A 135 -12.30 -9.66 -10.23
N LEU A 136 -11.48 -9.16 -11.18
CA LEU A 136 -11.22 -7.73 -11.33
C LEU A 136 -12.49 -6.91 -11.58
N LYS A 137 -13.48 -7.49 -12.29
CA LYS A 137 -14.82 -6.92 -12.48
C LYS A 137 -15.78 -7.16 -11.31
N LYS A 138 -15.26 -7.71 -10.19
CA LYS A 138 -16.07 -8.05 -9.01
C LYS A 138 -17.20 -9.06 -9.30
N GLY A 139 -17.03 -9.91 -10.32
CA GLY A 139 -18.06 -10.83 -10.76
C GLY A 139 -18.46 -11.87 -9.71
N PHE A 140 -17.53 -12.33 -8.86
CA PHE A 140 -17.85 -13.26 -7.78
C PHE A 140 -18.71 -12.65 -6.68
N TYR A 141 -18.69 -11.33 -6.50
CA TYR A 141 -19.40 -10.63 -5.42
C TYR A 141 -20.92 -10.60 -5.64
N GLY A 142 -21.37 -10.67 -6.89
CA GLY A 142 -22.79 -10.68 -7.25
C GLY A 142 -23.43 -12.09 -7.28
N MET A 143 -22.64 -13.15 -7.13
CA MET A 143 -23.12 -14.54 -7.30
C MET A 143 -23.59 -15.19 -5.99
N GLY A 144 -23.14 -14.69 -4.82
CA GLY A 144 -23.38 -15.36 -3.54
C GLY A 144 -24.77 -15.11 -2.95
N SER A 145 -25.30 -16.14 -2.27
CA SER A 145 -26.55 -16.08 -1.49
C SER A 145 -26.27 -16.28 0.01
N GLY A 146 -26.92 -15.47 0.86
CA GLY A 146 -26.91 -15.62 2.31
C GLY A 146 -26.12 -14.57 3.11
N VAL A 147 -26.19 -14.65 4.42
CA VAL A 147 -25.63 -13.67 5.38
C VAL A 147 -24.10 -13.65 5.41
N ARG A 148 -23.45 -14.77 5.06
CA ARG A 148 -22.00 -14.82 4.77
C ARG A 148 -21.86 -15.19 3.31
N GLN A 149 -21.68 -14.20 2.47
CA GLN A 149 -21.47 -14.41 1.03
C GLN A 149 -20.19 -15.19 0.80
N GLY A 150 -20.30 -16.50 0.79
CA GLY A 150 -19.27 -17.42 0.31
C GLY A 150 -19.87 -18.18 -0.86
N LEU A 151 -19.08 -18.38 -1.90
CA LEU A 151 -19.45 -19.24 -3.03
C LEU A 151 -18.78 -20.61 -2.85
N ASN A 152 -19.47 -21.63 -3.33
CA ASN A 152 -18.91 -22.98 -3.45
C ASN A 152 -18.80 -23.39 -4.91
N TYR A 153 -18.18 -24.54 -5.17
CA TYR A 153 -17.97 -25.03 -6.53
C TYR A 153 -19.29 -25.19 -7.31
N SER A 154 -20.41 -25.59 -6.65
CA SER A 154 -21.68 -25.81 -7.34
C SER A 154 -22.26 -24.54 -7.98
N GLU A 155 -21.89 -23.37 -7.47
CA GLU A 155 -22.30 -22.08 -8.03
C GLU A 155 -21.34 -21.61 -9.12
N VAL A 156 -20.02 -21.73 -8.87
CA VAL A 156 -18.99 -21.26 -9.81
C VAL A 156 -18.91 -22.14 -11.06
N LYS A 157 -19.16 -23.45 -10.94
CA LYS A 157 -19.10 -24.40 -12.09
C LYS A 157 -20.06 -24.02 -13.24
N GLU A 158 -21.17 -23.32 -12.94
CA GLU A 158 -22.16 -22.89 -13.93
C GLU A 158 -21.77 -21.56 -14.63
N LEU A 159 -20.62 -20.97 -14.26
CA LEU A 159 -20.15 -19.74 -14.89
C LEU A 159 -19.93 -19.97 -16.40
N ARG A 160 -20.56 -19.14 -17.21
CA ARG A 160 -20.35 -19.14 -18.66
C ARG A 160 -19.09 -18.36 -18.98
N ILE A 161 -18.25 -18.96 -19.82
CA ILE A 161 -16.94 -18.43 -20.20
C ILE A 161 -16.73 -18.55 -21.70
N VAL A 162 -15.73 -17.84 -22.22
CA VAL A 162 -15.38 -17.86 -23.65
C VAL A 162 -14.04 -18.55 -23.85
N LEU A 163 -13.92 -19.25 -24.97
CA LEU A 163 -12.70 -20.00 -25.31
C LEU A 163 -12.32 -19.77 -26.79
N PRO A 164 -11.13 -19.21 -27.05
CA PRO A 164 -10.54 -19.14 -28.39
C PRO A 164 -10.08 -20.51 -28.88
N ARG A 165 -9.58 -20.56 -30.13
CA ARG A 165 -8.83 -21.74 -30.63
C ARG A 165 -7.51 -21.86 -29.86
N GLN A 166 -6.89 -23.06 -29.94
CA GLN A 166 -5.68 -23.34 -29.16
C GLN A 166 -4.52 -22.41 -29.53
N ASP A 167 -4.22 -22.21 -30.79
CA ASP A 167 -3.18 -21.34 -31.31
C ASP A 167 -3.35 -19.89 -30.82
N GLU A 168 -4.58 -19.41 -30.82
CA GLU A 168 -4.93 -18.08 -30.36
C GLU A 168 -4.84 -17.95 -28.81
N LYS A 169 -5.22 -18.99 -28.05
CA LYS A 169 -5.03 -19.05 -26.60
C LYS A 169 -3.57 -18.94 -26.22
N ASP A 170 -2.71 -19.69 -26.90
CA ASP A 170 -1.27 -19.72 -26.65
C ASP A 170 -0.66 -18.34 -26.91
N THR A 171 -1.06 -17.68 -28.01
CA THR A 171 -0.64 -16.30 -28.31
C THR A 171 -1.11 -15.30 -27.27
N ILE A 172 -2.38 -15.40 -26.84
CA ILE A 172 -2.95 -14.55 -25.78
C ILE A 172 -2.20 -14.72 -24.46
N VAL A 173 -1.94 -15.97 -24.06
CA VAL A 173 -1.23 -16.28 -22.80
C VAL A 173 0.19 -15.76 -22.86
N GLN A 174 0.93 -16.03 -23.94
CA GLN A 174 2.29 -15.53 -24.09
C GLN A 174 2.33 -14.00 -24.01
N PHE A 175 1.46 -13.31 -24.73
CA PHE A 175 1.37 -11.86 -24.70
C PHE A 175 1.08 -11.32 -23.30
N LEU A 176 0.11 -11.92 -22.60
CA LEU A 176 -0.24 -11.48 -21.23
C LEU A 176 0.87 -11.78 -20.23
N ASP A 177 1.52 -12.93 -20.31
CA ASP A 177 2.66 -13.27 -19.45
C ASP A 177 3.79 -12.25 -19.62
N GLU A 178 4.15 -11.92 -20.86
CA GLU A 178 5.20 -10.95 -21.17
C GLU A 178 4.83 -9.52 -20.73
N GLN A 179 3.65 -9.05 -21.12
CA GLN A 179 3.23 -7.68 -20.80
C GLN A 179 3.00 -7.47 -19.30
N CYS A 180 2.33 -8.43 -18.64
CA CYS A 180 2.11 -8.34 -17.20
C CYS A 180 3.42 -8.39 -16.42
N ALA A 181 4.38 -9.22 -16.82
CA ALA A 181 5.70 -9.28 -16.19
C ALA A 181 6.47 -7.96 -16.36
N GLN A 182 6.45 -7.35 -17.55
CA GLN A 182 7.07 -6.04 -17.79
C GLN A 182 6.44 -4.95 -16.93
N ILE A 183 5.10 -4.88 -16.86
CA ILE A 183 4.39 -3.91 -16.03
C ILE A 183 4.73 -4.12 -14.55
N ASP A 184 4.71 -5.38 -14.05
CA ASP A 184 5.06 -5.69 -12.67
C ASP A 184 6.49 -5.26 -12.32
N THR A 185 7.44 -5.45 -13.24
CA THR A 185 8.84 -5.02 -13.07
C THR A 185 8.91 -3.49 -12.92
N VAL A 186 8.27 -2.73 -13.80
CA VAL A 186 8.27 -1.25 -13.73
C VAL A 186 7.61 -0.77 -12.43
N ILE A 187 6.54 -1.41 -11.98
CA ILE A 187 5.88 -1.08 -10.71
C ILE A 187 6.82 -1.31 -9.53
N GLU A 188 7.51 -2.45 -9.47
CA GLU A 188 8.44 -2.75 -8.37
C GLU A 188 9.67 -1.81 -8.38
N GLU A 189 10.23 -1.50 -9.54
CA GLU A 189 11.30 -0.49 -9.69
C GLU A 189 10.84 0.90 -9.22
N ALA A 190 9.62 1.30 -9.56
CA ALA A 190 9.05 2.57 -9.09
C ALA A 190 8.89 2.60 -7.56
N LYS A 191 8.42 1.50 -6.94
CA LYS A 191 8.31 1.37 -5.48
C LYS A 191 9.66 1.43 -4.78
N LEU A 192 10.66 0.73 -5.30
CA LEU A 192 12.04 0.79 -4.78
C LEU A 192 12.60 2.20 -4.87
N SER A 193 12.42 2.85 -6.02
CA SER A 193 12.84 4.23 -6.23
C SER A 193 12.18 5.21 -5.26
N ILE A 194 10.86 5.06 -4.99
CA ILE A 194 10.15 5.86 -3.97
C ILE A 194 10.79 5.67 -2.59
N ALA A 195 11.13 4.44 -2.22
CA ALA A 195 11.77 4.16 -0.93
C ALA A 195 13.15 4.83 -0.82
N GLU A 196 13.92 4.85 -1.90
CA GLU A 196 15.23 5.52 -1.96
C GLU A 196 15.08 7.04 -1.88
N TYR A 197 14.15 7.65 -2.61
CA TYR A 197 13.88 9.09 -2.52
C TYR A 197 13.46 9.52 -1.11
N LYS A 198 12.65 8.72 -0.40
CA LYS A 198 12.30 8.97 1.00
C LYS A 198 13.51 8.94 1.93
N LYS A 199 14.41 7.97 1.75
CA LYS A 199 15.67 7.90 2.51
C LYS A 199 16.58 9.08 2.21
N TRP A 200 16.73 9.44 0.94
CA TRP A 200 17.53 10.57 0.52
C TRP A 200 17.00 11.88 1.08
N ARG A 201 15.69 12.10 1.01
CA ARG A 201 15.03 13.26 1.64
C ARG A 201 15.34 13.36 3.13
N ALA A 202 15.24 12.24 3.85
CA ALA A 202 15.53 12.22 5.28
C ALA A 202 17.02 12.54 5.57
N SER A 203 17.95 12.05 4.75
CA SER A 203 19.39 12.34 4.85
C SER A 203 19.70 13.81 4.59
N ILE A 204 19.14 14.39 3.53
CA ILE A 204 19.32 15.81 3.20
C ILE A 204 18.81 16.70 4.34
N VAL A 205 17.61 16.41 4.84
CA VAL A 205 17.03 17.17 5.98
C VAL A 205 17.95 17.07 7.19
N PHE A 206 18.37 15.85 7.55
CA PHE A 206 19.26 15.63 8.70
C PHE A 206 20.59 16.38 8.56
N GLU A 207 21.24 16.28 7.39
CA GLU A 207 22.52 16.94 7.17
C GLU A 207 22.39 18.45 7.19
N ALA A 208 21.41 19.02 6.53
CA ALA A 208 21.21 20.46 6.50
C ALA A 208 20.92 21.04 7.88
N VAL A 209 20.07 20.38 8.69
CA VAL A 209 19.71 20.90 10.03
C VAL A 209 20.78 20.64 11.09
N THR A 210 21.74 19.74 10.86
CA THR A 210 22.78 19.43 11.84
C THR A 210 24.15 19.96 11.44
N LYS A 211 24.46 20.06 10.15
CA LYS A 211 25.78 20.46 9.62
C LYS A 211 25.76 21.78 8.83
N GLY A 212 24.57 22.32 8.56
CA GLY A 212 24.41 23.53 7.71
C GLY A 212 24.63 23.23 6.23
N LEU A 213 24.70 24.30 5.43
CA LEU A 213 24.87 24.22 3.99
C LEU A 213 26.30 24.51 3.53
N ASN A 214 27.16 25.05 4.40
CA ASN A 214 28.53 25.37 4.05
C ASN A 214 29.46 24.15 4.29
N PRO A 215 29.95 23.47 3.23
CA PRO A 215 30.82 22.32 3.40
C PRO A 215 32.24 22.65 3.92
N LEU A 216 32.60 23.94 3.95
CA LEU A 216 33.89 24.43 4.43
C LEU A 216 33.82 24.97 5.87
N ALA A 217 32.66 24.88 6.53
CA ALA A 217 32.51 25.33 7.90
C ALA A 217 33.41 24.53 8.84
N GLU A 218 34.09 25.21 9.77
CA GLU A 218 34.79 24.54 10.87
C GLU A 218 33.79 23.78 11.72
N MET A 219 34.08 22.52 12.04
CA MET A 219 33.18 21.63 12.76
C MET A 219 33.68 21.38 14.18
N LYS A 220 32.73 21.17 15.12
CA LYS A 220 32.99 20.73 16.50
C LYS A 220 32.04 19.58 16.89
N ASP A 221 32.46 18.80 17.88
CA ASP A 221 31.60 17.79 18.48
C ASP A 221 30.47 18.46 19.29
N SER A 222 29.23 18.10 19.01
CA SER A 222 28.08 18.59 19.76
C SER A 222 27.91 17.91 21.12
N HIS A 223 28.56 16.79 21.37
CA HIS A 223 28.33 15.90 22.51
C HIS A 223 26.86 15.44 22.66
N ILE A 224 26.15 15.38 21.52
CA ILE A 224 24.76 14.89 21.42
C ILE A 224 24.74 13.77 20.39
N ASP A 225 24.43 12.56 20.82
CA ASP A 225 24.55 11.34 20.02
C ASP A 225 23.86 11.40 18.66
N TRP A 226 22.68 12.05 18.59
CA TRP A 226 21.93 12.10 17.34
C TRP A 226 22.44 13.17 16.35
N ILE A 227 23.24 14.13 16.81
CA ILE A 227 23.80 15.21 15.98
C ILE A 227 25.22 14.85 15.52
N GLY A 228 26.10 14.44 16.45
CA GLY A 228 27.52 14.25 16.21
C GLY A 228 28.24 15.56 15.97
N GLN A 229 28.84 15.75 14.78
CA GLN A 229 29.54 16.99 14.41
C GLN A 229 28.57 18.07 13.94
N MET A 230 28.84 19.31 14.34
CA MET A 230 28.08 20.50 13.94
C MET A 230 29.01 21.69 13.67
N PRO A 231 28.59 22.75 12.96
CA PRO A 231 29.40 23.97 12.77
C PRO A 231 29.83 24.58 14.09
N ALA A 232 31.12 24.96 14.17
CA ALA A 232 31.75 25.41 15.42
C ALA A 232 31.10 26.68 16.01
N HIS A 233 30.55 27.53 15.15
CA HIS A 233 29.87 28.77 15.56
C HIS A 233 28.41 28.58 16.00
N TRP A 234 27.82 27.38 15.79
CA TRP A 234 26.45 27.12 16.23
C TRP A 234 26.39 26.89 17.76
N GLY A 235 25.23 27.29 18.32
CA GLY A 235 24.90 27.03 19.73
C GLY A 235 24.16 25.71 19.92
N ILE A 236 24.00 25.31 21.17
CA ILE A 236 23.15 24.18 21.58
C ILE A 236 22.15 24.70 22.61
N LEU A 237 20.87 24.44 22.36
CA LEU A 237 19.78 24.81 23.30
C LEU A 237 18.82 23.62 23.43
N SER A 238 18.03 23.64 24.53
CA SER A 238 16.88 22.72 24.64
C SER A 238 15.69 23.31 23.88
N LEU A 239 14.83 22.44 23.29
CA LEU A 239 13.67 22.86 22.50
C LEU A 239 12.74 23.83 23.21
N LYS A 240 12.64 23.79 24.56
CA LYS A 240 11.85 24.72 25.33
C LYS A 240 12.28 26.19 25.19
N TYR A 241 13.51 26.46 24.74
CA TYR A 241 14.00 27.81 24.45
C TYR A 241 13.80 28.23 22.98
N LEU A 242 13.45 27.28 22.11
CA LEU A 242 13.22 27.52 20.68
C LEU A 242 11.73 27.64 20.36
N CYS A 243 10.86 27.02 21.15
CA CYS A 243 9.42 27.03 20.92
C CYS A 243 8.61 26.81 22.20
N SER A 244 7.38 27.30 22.19
CA SER A 244 6.36 26.95 23.16
C SER A 244 5.66 25.65 22.71
N MET A 245 5.34 24.78 23.65
CA MET A 245 4.68 23.51 23.39
C MET A 245 3.57 23.24 24.39
N GLN A 246 2.40 22.84 23.92
CA GLN A 246 1.30 22.43 24.78
C GLN A 246 0.45 21.33 24.10
N ALA A 247 -0.16 20.47 24.91
CA ALA A 247 -1.13 19.50 24.38
C ALA A 247 -2.38 20.23 23.90
N GLY A 248 -2.99 19.73 22.82
CA GLY A 248 -4.30 20.19 22.38
C GLY A 248 -5.41 19.87 23.39
N LYS A 249 -6.65 20.16 23.03
CA LYS A 249 -7.82 19.97 23.90
C LYS A 249 -8.61 18.74 23.49
N ASN A 250 -9.07 17.99 24.48
CA ASN A 250 -9.90 16.81 24.24
C ASN A 250 -11.15 17.15 23.39
N LEU A 251 -11.44 16.29 22.43
CA LEU A 251 -12.66 16.31 21.63
C LEU A 251 -13.14 14.86 21.48
N VAL A 252 -14.36 14.58 21.90
CA VAL A 252 -14.94 13.24 21.82
C VAL A 252 -15.22 12.87 20.34
N SER A 253 -15.04 11.60 20.00
CA SER A 253 -15.15 11.13 18.60
C SER A 253 -16.53 11.42 17.98
N ASP A 254 -17.60 11.40 18.77
CA ASP A 254 -18.97 11.66 18.31
C ASP A 254 -19.22 13.13 17.88
N GLN A 255 -18.26 14.03 18.18
CA GLN A 255 -18.30 15.43 17.75
C GLN A 255 -17.43 15.70 16.52
N ILE A 256 -16.80 14.70 15.98
CA ILE A 256 -15.95 14.81 14.79
C ILE A 256 -16.74 14.31 13.59
N ASP A 257 -17.04 15.22 12.69
CA ASP A 257 -17.75 14.94 11.46
C ASP A 257 -16.79 14.54 10.32
N GLU A 258 -17.29 13.85 9.30
CA GLU A 258 -16.52 13.50 8.10
C GLU A 258 -16.20 14.73 7.24
N ALA A 259 -17.03 15.76 7.29
CA ALA A 259 -16.86 17.04 6.60
C ALA A 259 -17.37 18.19 7.49
N GLY A 260 -16.75 19.37 7.40
CA GLY A 260 -17.14 20.51 8.24
C GLY A 260 -16.25 21.74 7.99
N GLU A 261 -16.35 22.72 8.89
CA GLU A 261 -15.74 24.03 8.70
C GLU A 261 -14.24 24.03 9.05
N TYR A 262 -13.89 23.41 10.18
CA TYR A 262 -12.50 23.43 10.67
C TYR A 262 -11.94 22.02 10.80
N PRO A 263 -10.73 21.74 10.26
CA PRO A 263 -10.11 20.43 10.40
C PRO A 263 -9.73 20.15 11.86
N VAL A 264 -9.94 18.90 12.25
CA VAL A 264 -9.55 18.37 13.57
C VAL A 264 -8.30 17.54 13.42
N TYR A 265 -7.22 17.99 14.05
CA TYR A 265 -5.93 17.30 14.01
C TYR A 265 -5.73 16.41 15.23
N GLY A 266 -5.37 15.17 14.97
CA GLY A 266 -4.94 14.19 15.97
C GLY A 266 -3.43 13.98 15.95
N GLY A 267 -2.98 12.83 16.46
CA GLY A 267 -1.56 12.47 16.52
C GLY A 267 -0.89 12.24 15.16
N ASN A 268 -1.66 12.10 14.09
CA ASN A 268 -1.10 11.81 12.76
C ASN A 268 -1.89 12.48 11.61
N GLY A 269 -2.24 13.74 11.78
CA GLY A 269 -2.96 14.49 10.77
C GLY A 269 -4.46 14.62 11.03
N ILE A 270 -5.22 14.92 9.97
CA ILE A 270 -6.65 15.21 10.04
C ILE A 270 -7.43 13.94 10.42
N ARG A 271 -8.33 14.07 11.42
CA ARG A 271 -9.26 13.01 11.87
C ARG A 271 -10.69 13.22 11.38
N GLY A 272 -11.01 14.41 10.90
CA GLY A 272 -12.32 14.86 10.47
C GLY A 272 -12.44 16.36 10.68
N TYR A 273 -13.65 16.85 10.90
CA TYR A 273 -13.96 18.28 10.98
C TYR A 273 -14.83 18.59 12.20
N TYR A 274 -14.78 19.86 12.61
CA TYR A 274 -15.62 20.36 13.72
C TYR A 274 -16.12 21.78 13.43
N SER A 275 -17.18 22.19 14.08
CA SER A 275 -17.78 23.52 13.91
C SER A 275 -17.03 24.65 14.62
N LYS A 276 -15.99 24.34 15.37
CA LYS A 276 -15.18 25.31 16.12
C LYS A 276 -13.70 25.00 15.95
N TYR A 277 -12.86 26.04 16.15
CA TYR A 277 -11.40 25.89 16.22
C TYR A 277 -10.88 26.31 17.59
N ASN A 278 -9.70 25.83 17.97
CA ASN A 278 -9.00 26.24 19.19
C ASN A 278 -7.64 26.90 18.92
N TYR A 279 -7.20 26.89 17.66
CA TYR A 279 -5.99 27.57 17.19
C TYR A 279 -6.22 28.21 15.83
N GLU A 280 -5.53 29.37 15.61
CA GLU A 280 -5.55 30.13 14.38
C GLU A 280 -4.14 30.62 14.06
N GLY A 281 -3.69 30.44 12.80
CA GLY A 281 -2.37 30.87 12.31
C GLY A 281 -1.43 29.72 12.03
N GLU A 282 -0.12 29.99 12.06
CA GLU A 282 0.91 29.02 11.75
C GLU A 282 1.44 28.31 12.99
N TYR A 283 1.38 26.96 12.96
CA TYR A 283 1.84 26.10 14.04
C TYR A 283 2.47 24.82 13.51
N LEU A 284 3.28 24.18 14.33
CA LEU A 284 3.68 22.78 14.12
C LEU A 284 2.89 21.89 15.08
N LEU A 285 2.43 20.75 14.57
CA LEU A 285 1.76 19.73 15.37
C LEU A 285 2.63 18.48 15.44
N ILE A 286 2.93 18.00 16.63
CA ILE A 286 3.70 16.78 16.86
C ILE A 286 2.77 15.69 17.38
N GLY A 287 2.71 14.55 16.73
CA GLY A 287 1.93 13.41 17.18
C GLY A 287 2.46 12.82 18.49
N ARG A 288 1.56 12.56 19.46
CA ARG A 288 1.95 12.07 20.79
C ARG A 288 1.83 10.58 20.98
N GLN A 289 0.97 9.89 20.25
CA GLN A 289 0.59 8.50 20.52
C GLN A 289 0.53 7.66 19.24
N GLY A 290 0.70 6.34 19.41
CA GLY A 290 0.60 5.36 18.35
C GLY A 290 1.90 5.17 17.56
N ALA A 291 1.86 4.31 16.55
CA ALA A 291 3.01 3.93 15.72
C ALA A 291 3.67 5.12 14.98
N LEU A 292 2.91 6.20 14.77
CA LEU A 292 3.36 7.42 14.08
C LEU A 292 3.61 8.59 15.04
N CYS A 293 3.80 8.30 16.34
CA CYS A 293 4.17 9.35 17.30
C CYS A 293 5.52 9.96 16.91
N GLY A 294 5.64 11.28 17.07
CA GLY A 294 6.83 12.02 16.64
C GLY A 294 6.75 12.60 15.23
N ASN A 295 5.75 12.25 14.43
CA ASN A 295 5.50 12.93 13.15
C ASN A 295 5.16 14.40 13.38
N VAL A 296 5.69 15.27 12.52
CA VAL A 296 5.52 16.73 12.62
C VAL A 296 4.77 17.22 11.38
N HIS A 297 3.71 18.00 11.62
CA HIS A 297 2.89 18.62 10.57
C HIS A 297 2.96 20.16 10.72
N LYS A 298 3.12 20.86 9.59
CA LYS A 298 3.04 22.33 9.56
C LYS A 298 1.64 22.73 9.12
N ILE A 299 0.94 23.53 9.96
CA ILE A 299 -0.44 23.95 9.76
C ILE A 299 -0.49 25.46 9.65
N LYS A 300 -1.28 25.96 8.69
CA LYS A 300 -1.47 27.39 8.42
C LYS A 300 -2.94 27.70 8.15
N GLU A 301 -3.78 27.51 9.16
CA GLU A 301 -5.23 27.71 9.05
C GLU A 301 -5.87 27.81 10.44
N CYS A 302 -7.19 27.98 10.52
CA CYS A 302 -7.96 27.76 11.74
C CYS A 302 -8.22 26.24 11.88
N PHE A 303 -7.90 25.66 13.04
CA PHE A 303 -8.02 24.22 13.27
C PHE A 303 -8.32 23.87 14.73
N TRP A 304 -8.78 22.65 14.95
CA TRP A 304 -8.85 22.08 16.29
C TRP A 304 -7.72 21.06 16.50
N ALA A 305 -6.86 21.29 17.49
CA ALA A 305 -5.89 20.29 17.93
C ALA A 305 -6.44 19.50 19.10
N THR A 306 -6.47 18.15 18.95
CA THR A 306 -6.85 17.24 20.03
C THR A 306 -5.68 17.01 20.98
N GLU A 307 -5.95 16.40 22.14
CA GLU A 307 -4.94 16.03 23.16
C GLU A 307 -3.87 15.06 22.64
N HIS A 308 -4.11 14.43 21.50
CA HIS A 308 -3.16 13.54 20.82
C HIS A 308 -2.10 14.28 19.99
N ALA A 309 -2.21 15.59 19.88
CA ALA A 309 -1.24 16.46 19.22
C ALA A 309 -0.58 17.42 20.22
N VAL A 310 0.73 17.65 20.09
CA VAL A 310 1.45 18.74 20.74
C VAL A 310 1.48 19.93 19.80
N VAL A 311 0.81 20.99 20.17
CA VAL A 311 0.81 22.27 19.44
C VAL A 311 2.08 23.01 19.80
N THR A 312 2.87 23.33 18.79
CA THR A 312 4.19 23.93 18.90
C THR A 312 4.25 25.24 18.12
N LYS A 313 4.72 26.30 18.74
CA LYS A 313 4.92 27.61 18.13
C LYS A 313 6.34 28.09 18.40
N ASN A 314 7.04 28.57 17.38
CA ASN A 314 8.38 29.13 17.51
C ASN A 314 8.38 30.42 18.39
N VAL A 315 9.52 30.69 19.06
CA VAL A 315 9.75 31.95 19.73
C VAL A 315 10.42 32.94 18.77
N GLU A 316 10.52 34.20 19.17
CA GLU A 316 11.26 35.22 18.43
C GLU A 316 12.71 34.79 18.20
N GLY A 317 13.27 35.04 17.01
CA GLY A 317 14.60 34.60 16.60
C GLY A 317 14.71 33.14 16.15
N VAL A 318 13.60 32.43 16.06
CA VAL A 318 13.55 31.07 15.50
C VAL A 318 12.63 31.03 14.28
N GLU A 319 13.14 30.58 13.15
CA GLU A 319 12.36 30.44 11.89
C GLU A 319 11.51 29.16 11.97
N LEU A 320 10.20 29.26 11.68
CA LEU A 320 9.25 28.16 11.86
C LEU A 320 9.50 26.98 10.91
N SER A 321 9.89 27.25 9.65
CA SER A 321 10.18 26.18 8.69
C SER A 321 11.49 25.47 9.03
N PHE A 322 12.51 26.20 9.54
CA PHE A 322 13.71 25.56 10.09
C PHE A 322 13.34 24.63 11.26
N LEU A 323 12.54 25.12 12.22
CA LEU A 323 12.08 24.31 13.36
C LEU A 323 11.30 23.05 12.88
N TYR A 324 10.49 23.19 11.84
CA TYR A 324 9.79 22.04 11.23
C TYR A 324 10.78 20.98 10.73
N TYR A 325 11.79 21.38 9.96
CA TYR A 325 12.80 20.45 9.46
C TYR A 325 13.67 19.89 10.57
N LEU A 326 14.04 20.70 11.53
CA LEU A 326 14.81 20.27 12.70
C LEU A 326 14.07 19.16 13.46
N LEU A 327 12.80 19.36 13.80
CA LEU A 327 11.98 18.37 14.52
C LEU A 327 11.81 17.07 13.70
N ASN A 328 11.66 17.17 12.38
CA ASN A 328 11.62 15.98 11.50
C ASN A 328 12.98 15.24 11.46
N GLY A 329 14.08 15.99 11.35
CA GLY A 329 15.43 15.43 11.33
C GLY A 329 15.82 14.70 12.63
N MET A 330 15.25 15.10 13.76
CA MET A 330 15.52 14.51 15.08
C MET A 330 14.97 13.09 15.23
N ASN A 331 14.03 12.65 14.41
CA ASN A 331 13.32 11.37 14.60
C ASN A 331 12.78 11.23 16.04
N LEU A 332 11.82 12.06 16.38
CA LEU A 332 11.27 12.17 17.74
C LEU A 332 10.72 10.85 18.31
N ASN A 333 10.35 9.90 17.44
CA ASN A 333 9.87 8.57 17.85
C ASN A 333 10.87 7.84 18.78
N ARG A 334 12.18 8.04 18.60
CA ARG A 334 13.22 7.45 19.47
C ARG A 334 13.09 7.81 20.95
N TYR A 335 12.41 8.91 21.26
CA TYR A 335 12.20 9.39 22.63
C TYR A 335 10.85 8.96 23.19
N ALA A 336 10.07 8.19 22.43
CA ALA A 336 8.79 7.67 22.90
C ALA A 336 8.99 6.65 24.01
N SER A 337 8.13 6.72 25.03
CA SER A 337 8.11 5.73 26.11
C SER A 337 7.45 4.44 25.64
N ASN A 338 8.13 3.31 25.79
CA ASN A 338 7.60 1.97 25.52
C ASN A 338 6.93 1.33 26.74
N SER A 339 6.68 2.09 27.81
CA SER A 339 6.14 1.56 29.07
C SER A 339 4.62 1.32 29.06
N ALA A 340 3.93 1.64 27.98
CA ALA A 340 2.50 1.41 27.79
C ALA A 340 2.23 0.58 26.54
N ALA A 341 1.02 0.05 26.40
CA ALA A 341 0.58 -0.71 25.22
C ALA A 341 0.70 0.06 23.89
N GLN A 342 0.89 1.38 23.95
CA GLN A 342 1.16 2.25 22.81
C GLN A 342 2.34 3.19 23.09
N PRO A 343 3.29 3.37 22.14
CA PRO A 343 4.34 4.37 22.25
C PRO A 343 3.76 5.76 22.48
N GLY A 344 4.39 6.55 23.36
CA GLY A 344 3.89 7.88 23.68
C GLY A 344 5.00 8.89 23.96
N LEU A 345 4.81 10.14 23.52
CA LEU A 345 5.69 11.29 23.74
C LEU A 345 5.02 12.28 24.69
N SER A 346 5.70 12.61 25.78
CA SER A 346 5.26 13.69 26.65
C SER A 346 5.79 15.04 26.17
N VAL A 347 5.03 16.12 26.41
CA VAL A 347 5.49 17.49 26.14
C VAL A 347 6.81 17.76 26.86
N ASN A 348 6.90 17.37 28.14
CA ASN A 348 8.10 17.56 28.94
C ASN A 348 9.33 16.83 28.37
N THR A 349 9.15 15.61 27.85
CA THR A 349 10.23 14.88 27.18
C THR A 349 10.74 15.67 25.98
N ILE A 350 9.85 16.11 25.09
CA ILE A 350 10.22 16.85 23.87
C ILE A 350 10.92 18.18 24.25
N GLN A 351 10.36 18.95 25.16
CA GLN A 351 10.89 20.25 25.56
C GLN A 351 12.33 20.22 26.09
N ASN A 352 12.75 19.12 26.70
CA ASN A 352 14.08 18.97 27.27
C ASN A 352 15.12 18.37 26.31
N ILE A 353 14.74 17.99 25.08
CA ILE A 353 15.70 17.51 24.08
C ILE A 353 16.62 18.66 23.69
N LYS A 354 17.93 18.40 23.75
CA LYS A 354 18.95 19.34 23.27
C LYS A 354 19.11 19.24 21.78
N THR A 355 19.28 20.37 21.11
CA THR A 355 19.43 20.50 19.67
C THR A 355 20.36 21.64 19.30
N VAL A 356 20.73 21.71 18.03
CA VAL A 356 21.50 22.81 17.45
C VAL A 356 20.67 24.10 17.39
N PHE A 357 21.37 25.22 17.42
CA PHE A 357 20.79 26.54 17.26
C PHE A 357 21.72 27.39 16.37
N PRO A 358 21.49 27.42 15.04
CA PRO A 358 22.20 28.31 14.12
C PRO A 358 21.73 29.75 14.23
N PRO A 359 22.52 30.74 13.72
CA PRO A 359 22.08 32.11 13.51
C PRO A 359 20.81 32.17 12.65
N ILE A 360 19.98 33.21 12.82
CA ILE A 360 18.68 33.29 12.12
C ILE A 360 18.83 33.33 10.59
N GLU A 361 19.89 33.95 10.10
CA GLU A 361 20.19 34.02 8.67
C GLU A 361 20.41 32.60 8.10
N GLU A 362 21.18 31.77 8.81
CA GLU A 362 21.40 30.37 8.37
C GLU A 362 20.14 29.51 8.53
N GLN A 363 19.30 29.77 9.56
CA GLN A 363 18.00 29.09 9.66
C GLN A 363 17.13 29.35 8.43
N ILE A 364 17.10 30.60 7.95
CA ILE A 364 16.34 31.01 6.75
C ILE A 364 16.94 30.37 5.49
N GLU A 365 18.26 30.38 5.35
CA GLU A 365 18.95 29.74 4.19
C GLU A 365 18.67 28.24 4.16
N ILE A 366 18.83 27.53 5.29
CA ILE A 366 18.56 26.10 5.41
C ILE A 366 17.10 25.78 5.10
N SER A 367 16.17 26.52 5.67
CA SER A 367 14.75 26.27 5.44
C SER A 367 14.33 26.53 3.99
N THR A 368 14.88 27.58 3.36
CA THR A 368 14.64 27.88 1.94
C THR A 368 15.16 26.74 1.06
N TYR A 369 16.41 26.34 1.25
CA TYR A 369 17.00 25.21 0.52
C TYR A 369 16.19 23.93 0.71
N LEU A 370 15.80 23.61 1.94
CA LEU A 370 15.03 22.40 2.24
C LEU A 370 13.60 22.46 1.68
N ASN A 371 12.95 23.62 1.66
CA ASN A 371 11.65 23.78 1.03
C ASN A 371 11.73 23.43 -0.47
N ASP A 372 12.72 23.95 -1.19
CA ASP A 372 12.87 23.74 -2.63
C ASP A 372 13.21 22.28 -2.96
N ILE A 373 14.20 21.70 -2.28
CA ILE A 373 14.65 20.33 -2.57
C ILE A 373 13.62 19.28 -2.13
N CYS A 374 13.00 19.46 -0.94
CA CYS A 374 11.98 18.52 -0.46
C CYS A 374 10.73 18.60 -1.35
N HIS A 375 10.30 19.78 -1.77
CA HIS A 375 9.18 19.92 -2.71
C HIS A 375 9.46 19.18 -4.03
N SER A 376 10.68 19.32 -4.57
CA SER A 376 11.09 18.62 -5.79
C SER A 376 11.06 17.09 -5.61
N ILE A 377 11.58 16.59 -4.48
CA ILE A 377 11.57 15.16 -4.15
C ILE A 377 10.13 14.65 -3.96
N ASP A 378 9.31 15.38 -3.21
CA ASP A 378 7.92 15.01 -2.94
C ASP A 378 7.11 14.96 -4.26
N SER A 379 7.32 15.91 -5.18
CA SER A 379 6.72 15.87 -6.53
C SER A 379 7.15 14.65 -7.36
N ILE A 380 8.42 14.24 -7.28
CA ILE A 380 8.89 13.02 -7.95
C ILE A 380 8.20 11.79 -7.35
N ILE A 381 8.05 11.73 -6.03
CA ILE A 381 7.37 10.62 -5.34
C ILE A 381 5.90 10.55 -5.77
N GLU A 382 5.19 11.68 -5.80
CA GLU A 382 3.79 11.75 -6.24
C GLU A 382 3.63 11.30 -7.69
N ASN A 383 4.48 11.75 -8.59
CA ASN A 383 4.46 11.34 -10.00
C ASN A 383 4.68 9.82 -10.14
N LYS A 384 5.61 9.24 -9.36
CA LYS A 384 5.83 7.78 -9.36
C LYS A 384 4.65 7.00 -8.79
N GLN A 385 3.98 7.53 -7.76
CA GLN A 385 2.76 6.92 -7.20
C GLN A 385 1.61 6.95 -8.23
N SER A 386 1.44 8.07 -8.95
CA SER A 386 0.48 8.18 -10.05
C SER A 386 0.76 7.18 -11.16
N LEU A 387 2.03 7.06 -11.57
CA LEU A 387 2.46 6.08 -12.56
C LEU A 387 2.13 4.64 -12.13
N ILE A 388 2.38 4.27 -10.87
CA ILE A 388 2.02 2.95 -10.35
C ILE A 388 0.52 2.70 -10.49
N PHE A 389 -0.31 3.66 -10.08
CA PHE A 389 -1.77 3.56 -10.18
C PHE A 389 -2.25 3.41 -11.64
N GLU A 390 -1.67 4.17 -12.56
CA GLU A 390 -1.99 4.09 -13.99
C GLU A 390 -1.58 2.74 -14.59
N LEU A 391 -0.40 2.23 -14.24
CA LEU A 391 0.08 0.92 -14.71
C LEU A 391 -0.77 -0.23 -14.15
N GLU A 392 -1.18 -0.18 -12.88
CA GLU A 392 -2.09 -1.17 -12.30
C GLU A 392 -3.46 -1.15 -13.00
N SER A 393 -3.98 0.03 -13.32
CA SER A 393 -5.23 0.20 -14.05
C SER A 393 -5.12 -0.29 -15.48
N TYR A 394 -4.02 0.05 -16.16
CA TYR A 394 -3.72 -0.42 -17.52
C TYR A 394 -3.61 -1.96 -17.57
N LYS A 395 -2.90 -2.57 -16.62
CA LYS A 395 -2.78 -4.03 -16.52
C LYS A 395 -4.13 -4.72 -16.40
N LYS A 396 -5.04 -4.19 -15.57
CA LYS A 396 -6.41 -4.70 -15.42
C LYS A 396 -7.19 -4.64 -16.75
N SER A 397 -7.10 -3.51 -17.45
CA SER A 397 -7.76 -3.32 -18.74
C SER A 397 -7.18 -4.25 -19.81
N LEU A 398 -5.85 -4.34 -19.87
CA LEU A 398 -5.13 -5.20 -20.80
C LEU A 398 -5.56 -6.67 -20.68
N ILE A 399 -5.58 -7.20 -19.45
CA ILE A 399 -6.02 -8.57 -19.18
C ILE A 399 -7.47 -8.73 -19.64
N PHE A 400 -8.38 -7.86 -19.21
CA PHE A 400 -9.79 -7.95 -19.55
C PHE A 400 -10.01 -7.89 -21.06
N GLU A 401 -9.47 -6.91 -21.76
CA GLU A 401 -9.65 -6.71 -23.18
C GLU A 401 -9.16 -7.91 -23.99
N THR A 402 -8.01 -8.45 -23.58
CA THR A 402 -7.37 -9.56 -24.31
C THR A 402 -8.14 -10.87 -24.13
N VAL A 403 -8.50 -11.25 -22.88
CA VAL A 403 -9.20 -12.53 -22.63
C VAL A 403 -10.68 -12.51 -23.00
N THR A 404 -11.25 -11.33 -23.24
CA THR A 404 -12.63 -11.17 -23.71
C THR A 404 -12.75 -10.87 -25.21
N GLY A 405 -11.61 -10.84 -25.93
CA GLY A 405 -11.57 -10.62 -27.38
C GLY A 405 -11.91 -9.18 -27.80
N LYS A 406 -11.69 -8.18 -26.92
CA LYS A 406 -11.78 -6.75 -27.26
C LYS A 406 -10.50 -6.26 -27.94
N ARG A 407 -9.39 -6.89 -27.59
CA ARG A 407 -8.07 -6.68 -28.17
C ARG A 407 -7.62 -7.92 -28.91
N LYS A 408 -7.25 -7.75 -30.16
CA LYS A 408 -6.62 -8.81 -30.95
C LYS A 408 -5.11 -8.76 -30.69
N VAL A 409 -4.57 -9.91 -30.30
CA VAL A 409 -3.12 -10.13 -30.19
C VAL A 409 -2.65 -10.75 -31.52
N VAL A 410 -1.66 -10.13 -32.13
CA VAL A 410 -1.13 -10.55 -33.45
C VAL A 410 0.21 -11.25 -33.25
#